data_c1bd4c238c249b426cbc9d778c361095
#
_entry.id   c1bd4c238c249b426cbc9d778c361095
#
_cell.length_a   1.000
_cell.length_b   1.000
_cell.length_c   1.000
_cell.angle_alpha   90.00
_cell.angle_beta   90.00
_cell.angle_gamma   90.00
#
_symmetry.space_group_name_H-M   'P 1'
#
loop_
_entity.id
_entity.type
_entity.pdbx_description
1 polymer ?
#
loop_
_entity_poly.entity_id
_entity_poly.type
_entity_poly.pdbx_seq_one_letter_code
_entity_poly.pdbx_strand_id
1 'polypeptide(L)' 'MKAINNYVIVEQEVQSSGAIIMKENNIGRVISCACDESLVGKSVIFDTSKRIAEYDALKFVPYEFVMAVLD' A
#
# COMPACT_ATOMS: atom_id res chain seq x y z
N MET A 1 -2.01 0.49 15.01
CA MET A 1 -1.45 1.60 14.24
C MET A 1 -2.54 2.19 13.36
N LYS A 2 -2.52 3.49 13.20
CA LYS A 2 -3.60 4.17 12.54
C LYS A 2 -3.04 5.26 11.63
N ALA A 3 -3.53 5.31 10.40
CA ALA A 3 -3.09 6.34 9.45
C ALA A 3 -3.67 7.69 9.85
N ILE A 4 -2.88 8.73 9.59
CA ILE A 4 -3.32 10.11 9.81
C ILE A 4 -2.83 10.93 8.62
N ASN A 5 -3.36 12.14 8.49
CA ASN A 5 -2.84 13.14 7.54
C ASN A 5 -2.82 12.66 6.10
N ASN A 6 -3.88 12.07 5.63
CA ASN A 6 -3.97 11.63 4.25
C ASN A 6 -3.02 10.50 3.90
N TYR A 7 -2.55 9.77 4.89
CA TYR A 7 -1.69 8.63 4.62
C TYR A 7 -2.50 7.35 4.58
N VAL A 8 -1.99 6.40 3.85
CA VAL A 8 -2.55 5.07 3.75
C VAL A 8 -1.46 4.11 4.21
N ILE A 9 -1.80 3.26 5.16
CA ILE A 9 -0.86 2.25 5.63
C ILE A 9 -1.18 0.96 4.87
N VAL A 10 -0.20 0.46 4.14
CA VAL A 10 -0.39 -0.75 3.37
C VAL A 10 0.61 -1.80 3.82
N GLU A 11 0.15 -3.04 3.78
CA GLU A 11 0.98 -4.20 4.04
C GLU A 11 1.33 -4.80 2.69
N GLN A 12 2.62 -4.95 2.44
CA GLN A 12 3.05 -5.45 1.17
C GLN A 12 2.60 -6.89 1.01
N GLU A 13 1.96 -7.19 -0.12
CA GLU A 13 1.54 -8.54 -0.39
C GLU A 13 2.66 -9.30 -1.04
N VAL A 14 2.89 -10.50 -0.56
CA VAL A 14 3.91 -11.36 -1.12
C VAL A 14 3.23 -12.28 -2.12
N GLN A 15 3.69 -12.23 -3.35
CA GLN A 15 3.19 -13.12 -4.37
C GLN A 15 3.85 -14.46 -4.18
N SER A 16 3.10 -15.43 -3.75
CA SER A 16 3.68 -16.72 -3.46
C SER A 16 3.82 -17.60 -4.68
N SER A 17 3.35 -17.17 -5.81
CA SER A 17 3.52 -17.98 -7.00
C SER A 17 4.97 -18.11 -7.42
N GLY A 18 5.82 -17.30 -6.88
CA GLY A 18 7.23 -17.57 -6.87
C GLY A 18 7.97 -17.58 -8.16
N ALA A 19 7.32 -17.60 -9.25
CA ALA A 19 8.04 -17.75 -10.50
C ALA A 19 8.72 -16.45 -10.90
N ILE A 20 8.15 -15.35 -10.52
CA ILE A 20 8.66 -14.08 -10.98
C ILE A 20 9.08 -13.25 -9.81
N ILE A 21 10.25 -12.73 -9.90
CA ILE A 21 10.77 -11.87 -8.88
C ILE A 21 10.53 -10.44 -9.28
N MET A 22 9.73 -9.77 -8.49
CA MET A 22 9.48 -8.37 -8.74
C MET A 22 10.46 -7.57 -7.93
N LYS A 23 11.16 -6.70 -8.59
CA LYS A 23 12.08 -5.86 -7.88
C LYS A 23 11.37 -4.95 -6.92
N GLU A 24 10.26 -4.43 -7.33
CA GLU A 24 9.49 -3.56 -6.49
C GLU A 24 8.07 -4.00 -6.54
N ASN A 25 7.49 -4.07 -5.39
CA ASN A 25 6.11 -4.46 -5.28
C ASN A 25 5.30 -3.22 -4.98
N ASN A 26 4.50 -2.77 -5.94
CA ASN A 26 3.68 -1.60 -5.75
C ASN A 26 2.22 -1.96 -5.48
N ILE A 27 2.00 -3.18 -5.02
CA ILE A 27 0.68 -3.65 -4.65
C ILE A 27 0.70 -3.95 -3.16
N GLY A 28 -0.30 -3.47 -2.44
CA GLY A 28 -0.37 -3.74 -1.03
C GLY A 28 -1.80 -3.75 -0.57
N ARG A 29 -2.03 -4.37 0.57
CA ARG A 29 -3.35 -4.40 1.18
C ARG A 29 -3.46 -3.26 2.17
N VAL A 30 -4.51 -2.50 2.08
CA VAL A 30 -4.70 -1.35 2.96
C VAL A 30 -5.09 -1.83 4.35
N ILE A 31 -4.33 -1.43 5.34
CA ILE A 31 -4.61 -1.73 6.72
C ILE A 31 -5.35 -0.57 7.37
N SER A 32 -4.99 0.64 6.99
CA SER A 32 -5.61 1.82 7.57
C SER A 32 -5.52 2.95 6.55
N CYS A 33 -6.54 3.76 6.48
CA CYS A 33 -6.56 4.87 5.54
C CYS A 33 -7.23 6.05 6.22
N ALA A 34 -6.52 7.16 6.31
CA ALA A 34 -7.06 8.33 6.98
C ALA A 34 -8.14 9.02 6.18
N CYS A 35 -8.06 8.93 4.85
CA CYS A 35 -8.98 9.66 3.99
C CYS A 35 -10.22 8.88 3.62
N ASP A 36 -10.11 7.56 3.55
CA ASP A 36 -11.18 6.77 2.97
C ASP A 36 -11.20 5.39 3.60
N GLU A 37 -12.02 5.24 4.61
CA GLU A 37 -12.09 3.97 5.32
C GLU A 37 -12.57 2.83 4.45
N SER A 38 -13.24 3.13 3.36
CA SER A 38 -13.73 2.06 2.50
C SER A 38 -12.60 1.31 1.83
N LEU A 39 -11.41 1.86 1.82
CA LEU A 39 -10.27 1.17 1.23
C LEU A 39 -9.68 0.11 2.16
N VAL A 40 -10.00 0.16 3.43
CA VAL A 40 -9.40 -0.78 4.37
C VAL A 40 -9.79 -2.20 4.01
N GLY A 41 -8.80 -3.07 3.91
CA GLY A 41 -9.02 -4.45 3.53
C GLY A 41 -8.91 -4.71 2.05
N LYS A 42 -8.75 -3.69 1.25
CA LYS A 42 -8.66 -3.85 -0.20
C LYS A 42 -7.21 -3.78 -0.64
N SER A 43 -6.94 -4.36 -1.79
CA SER A 43 -5.60 -4.28 -2.38
C SER A 43 -5.56 -3.10 -3.32
N VAL A 44 -4.47 -2.37 -3.26
CA VAL A 44 -4.33 -1.17 -4.08
C VAL A 44 -2.98 -1.19 -4.78
N ILE A 45 -2.91 -0.45 -5.87
CA ILE A 45 -1.67 -0.21 -6.58
C ILE A 45 -1.28 1.24 -6.28
N PHE A 46 -0.04 1.45 -5.90
CA PHE A 46 0.43 2.78 -5.58
C PHE A 46 1.74 3.07 -6.27
N ASP A 47 2.04 4.34 -6.39
CA ASP A 47 3.22 4.82 -7.11
C ASP A 47 4.44 4.66 -6.22
N THR A 48 5.43 3.92 -6.69
CA THR A 48 6.67 3.72 -5.95
C THR A 48 7.82 4.54 -6.49
N SER A 49 7.57 5.39 -7.46
CA SER A 49 8.64 6.19 -8.03
C SER A 49 9.12 7.26 -7.06
N LYS A 50 8.36 7.51 -6.01
CA LYS A 50 8.73 8.50 -5.03
C LYS A 50 9.03 7.81 -3.71
N ARG A 51 9.68 8.55 -2.84
CA ARG A 51 10.09 8.00 -1.57
C ARG A 51 8.88 7.68 -0.72
N ILE A 52 8.88 6.48 -0.18
CA ILE A 52 7.79 6.01 0.67
C ILE A 52 8.39 5.57 1.98
N ALA A 53 7.82 6.04 3.07
CA ALA A 53 8.29 5.65 4.40
C ALA A 53 7.87 4.23 4.70
N GLU A 54 8.69 3.53 5.46
CA GLU A 54 8.42 2.17 5.87
C GLU A 54 8.67 2.00 7.34
N TYR A 55 7.91 1.13 7.95
CA TYR A 55 8.12 0.80 9.34
C TYR A 55 7.57 -0.60 9.55
N ASP A 56 8.47 -1.52 9.96
CA ASP A 56 8.07 -2.87 10.35
C ASP A 56 7.27 -3.56 9.25
N ALA A 57 7.80 -3.53 8.04
CA ALA A 57 7.19 -4.18 6.87
C ALA A 57 5.92 -3.50 6.38
N LEU A 58 5.56 -2.38 6.96
CA LEU A 58 4.41 -1.62 6.49
C LEU A 58 4.91 -0.41 5.72
N LYS A 59 4.16 -0.01 4.72
CA LYS A 59 4.51 1.16 3.93
C LYS A 59 3.48 2.24 4.16
N PHE A 60 3.96 3.45 4.29
CA PHE A 60 3.10 4.61 4.53
C PHE A 60 3.06 5.41 3.25
N VAL A 61 1.96 5.33 2.54
CA VAL A 61 1.82 5.90 1.21
C VAL A 61 0.87 7.07 1.30
N PRO A 62 1.25 8.25 0.80
CA PRO A 62 0.27 9.34 0.71
C PRO A 62 -0.90 8.91 -0.13
N TYR A 63 -2.09 9.32 0.26
CA TYR A 63 -3.28 8.90 -0.44
C TYR A 63 -3.22 9.24 -1.93
N GLU A 64 -2.60 10.37 -2.26
CA GLU A 64 -2.52 10.78 -3.65
C GLU A 64 -1.65 9.86 -4.49
N PHE A 65 -0.84 9.00 -3.86
CA PHE A 65 -0.01 8.06 -4.60
C PHE A 65 -0.75 6.78 -4.91
N VAL A 66 -1.92 6.57 -4.34
CA VAL A 66 -2.71 5.39 -4.64
C VAL A 66 -3.33 5.58 -6.01
N MET A 67 -3.05 4.65 -6.92
CA MET A 67 -3.47 4.80 -8.30
C MET A 67 -4.71 4.00 -8.63
N ALA A 68 -4.90 2.87 -7.99
CA ALA A 68 -6.04 2.01 -8.33
C ALA A 68 -6.34 1.06 -7.20
N VAL A 69 -7.58 0.60 -7.16
CA VAL A 69 -8.03 -0.42 -6.23
C VAL A 69 -8.26 -1.68 -7.04
N LEU A 70 -7.71 -2.78 -6.57
CA LEU A 70 -7.74 -4.04 -7.29
C LEU A 70 -8.95 -4.89 -6.95
N ASP A 71 -10.00 -4.41 -6.74
CA ASP A 71 -11.11 -5.21 -6.29
C ASP A 71 -12.05 -5.61 -7.37
#